data_2200b4becc928dc7bf24d07bd3f7c241
#
_entry.id   2200b4becc928dc7bf24d07bd3f7c241
#
_cell.length_a   1.000
_cell.length_b   1.000
_cell.length_c   1.000
_cell.angle_alpha   90.00
_cell.angle_beta   90.00
_cell.angle_gamma   90.00
#
_symmetry.space_group_name_H-M   'P 1'
#
loop_
_entity.id
_entity.type
_entity.pdbx_description
1 polymer ?
#
loop_
_entity_poly.entity_id
_entity_poly.type
_entity_poly.pdbx_seq_one_letter_code
_entity_poly.pdbx_strand_id
1 'polypeptide(L)'
;MEIMKAVLGLEDGQHVVGEGFGVEGETAGELVFNTQMTGYMESLTDPSYFGQILMFTFPQIGNYGVDRQNFQNDKVCALGCITKEICEKPAAQPSIRSFFEENSLLGMTGVDTRSLTIKTRVHGTMRAALVVGSDDGDYAVSLARKTPTISDIVPIPEVSCRQPYHIAGSGKRIAVIDLGIKKNMIASLLKRGGDLHVFPYNTTADQVLACKPDALFVSNGPGDPKQATDAIRCIRELLGQLPIFGICMGNQVSALALGGDTYKLKFGHRGANQPVRFKDGRIFITTQNHGFAVNADSLPEGSKVTYTNVNDGTVEGFENEDLCLTTVQFHPEAHGGPRDTEAHFFDSLFRRIA
;
A
#
# COMPACT_ATOMS: atom_id res chain seq x y z
N MET A 1 0.01 28.08 23.85
CA MET A 1 0.68 27.79 22.56
C MET A 1 -0.21 28.35 21.47
N GLU A 2 0.39 29.12 20.56
CA GLU A 2 -0.33 29.60 19.38
C GLU A 2 -0.69 28.38 18.50
N ILE A 3 -1.94 28.31 18.05
CA ILE A 3 -2.40 27.18 17.22
C ILE A 3 -1.76 27.35 15.84
N MET A 4 -0.96 26.37 15.42
CA MET A 4 -0.41 26.34 14.09
C MET A 4 -1.54 26.18 13.07
N LYS A 5 -1.64 27.10 12.09
CA LYS A 5 -2.64 26.99 11.03
C LYS A 5 -2.22 25.93 10.02
N ALA A 6 -3.19 25.31 9.35
CA ALA A 6 -2.95 24.48 8.19
C ALA A 6 -4.09 24.59 7.20
N VAL A 7 -3.78 24.41 5.91
CA VAL A 7 -4.76 24.42 4.84
C VAL A 7 -4.53 23.25 3.88
N LEU A 8 -5.61 22.57 3.50
CA LEU A 8 -5.65 21.58 2.45
C LEU A 8 -6.33 22.16 1.23
N GLY A 9 -5.60 22.35 0.14
CA GLY A 9 -6.14 22.75 -1.17
C GLY A 9 -6.40 21.52 -2.04
N LEU A 10 -7.50 21.53 -2.78
CA LEU A 10 -7.90 20.47 -3.73
C LEU A 10 -7.88 21.02 -5.15
N GLU A 11 -7.56 20.16 -6.12
CA GLU A 11 -7.47 20.56 -7.55
C GLU A 11 -8.76 21.12 -8.14
N ASP A 12 -9.90 20.81 -7.56
CA ASP A 12 -11.21 21.33 -8.00
C ASP A 12 -11.47 22.79 -7.59
N GLY A 13 -10.57 23.39 -6.81
CA GLY A 13 -10.64 24.77 -6.36
C GLY A 13 -11.15 24.95 -4.93
N GLN A 14 -11.56 23.86 -4.26
CA GLN A 14 -11.94 23.95 -2.86
C GLN A 14 -10.72 23.86 -1.95
N HIS A 15 -10.83 24.49 -0.78
CA HIS A 15 -9.85 24.31 0.29
C HIS A 15 -10.57 24.18 1.64
N VAL A 16 -9.90 23.60 2.60
CA VAL A 16 -10.33 23.51 4.00
C VAL A 16 -9.20 23.94 4.90
N VAL A 17 -9.55 24.74 5.93
CA VAL A 17 -8.60 25.22 6.95
C VAL A 17 -8.79 24.42 8.22
N GLY A 18 -7.70 24.13 8.90
CA GLY A 18 -7.66 23.41 10.18
C GLY A 18 -6.44 23.76 10.99
N GLU A 19 -6.04 22.87 11.89
CA GLU A 19 -4.92 23.02 12.79
C GLU A 19 -3.76 22.14 12.35
N GLY A 20 -2.58 22.71 12.21
CA GLY A 20 -1.36 21.99 11.88
C GLY A 20 -0.75 21.26 13.08
N PHE A 21 -0.11 20.13 12.81
CA PHE A 21 0.78 19.46 13.75
C PHE A 21 2.00 18.88 13.03
N GLY A 22 3.09 18.66 13.78
CA GLY A 22 4.39 18.37 13.20
C GLY A 22 5.16 19.64 12.90
N VAL A 23 5.70 19.79 11.70
CA VAL A 23 6.49 20.97 11.31
C VAL A 23 5.75 21.85 10.30
N GLU A 24 6.18 23.12 10.20
CA GLU A 24 5.77 24.00 9.11
C GLU A 24 6.37 23.53 7.79
N GLY A 25 5.61 23.65 6.71
CA GLY A 25 6.04 23.25 5.37
C GLY A 25 4.86 22.91 4.46
N GLU A 26 5.19 22.38 3.30
CA GLU A 26 4.20 22.02 2.29
C GLU A 26 4.50 20.66 1.65
N THR A 27 3.45 19.99 1.23
CA THR A 27 3.53 18.77 0.44
C THR A 27 2.32 18.65 -0.47
N ALA A 28 2.47 17.96 -1.59
CA ALA A 28 1.36 17.76 -2.51
C ALA A 28 1.40 16.36 -3.15
N GLY A 29 0.22 15.77 -3.32
CA GLY A 29 0.05 14.42 -3.85
C GLY A 29 -1.42 14.05 -4.01
N GLU A 30 -1.69 12.77 -4.18
CA GLU A 30 -3.05 12.27 -4.27
C GLU A 30 -3.68 12.17 -2.87
N LEU A 31 -4.83 12.82 -2.65
CA LEU A 31 -5.60 12.67 -1.41
C LEU A 31 -6.32 11.32 -1.41
N VAL A 32 -6.02 10.50 -0.40
CA VAL A 32 -6.66 9.20 -0.19
C VAL A 32 -7.16 9.09 1.25
N PHE A 33 -8.20 8.26 1.47
CA PHE A 33 -8.70 8.00 2.80
C PHE A 33 -8.56 6.54 3.19
N ASN A 34 -8.39 6.27 4.49
CA ASN A 34 -8.35 4.94 5.07
C ASN A 34 -9.44 4.78 6.12
N THR A 35 -10.18 3.67 6.07
CA THR A 35 -11.34 3.39 6.95
C THR A 35 -11.01 2.50 8.15
N GLN A 36 -9.74 2.17 8.37
CA GLN A 36 -9.35 1.38 9.54
C GLN A 36 -9.47 2.16 10.85
N MET A 37 -9.77 1.45 11.93
CA MET A 37 -9.91 2.03 13.28
C MET A 37 -8.60 2.01 14.08
N THR A 38 -7.67 1.12 13.72
CA THR A 38 -6.38 0.91 14.38
C THR A 38 -5.29 0.77 13.31
N GLY A 39 -4.00 0.83 13.70
CA GLY A 39 -2.90 0.64 12.76
C GLY A 39 -2.51 1.90 12.00
N TYR A 40 -2.63 3.06 12.63
CA TYR A 40 -2.24 4.33 11.98
C TYR A 40 -0.75 4.40 11.66
N MET A 41 0.12 3.80 12.49
CA MET A 41 1.56 3.75 12.19
C MET A 41 1.89 2.78 11.08
N GLU A 42 1.22 1.63 11.04
CA GLU A 42 1.30 0.67 9.94
C GLU A 42 0.93 1.34 8.61
N SER A 43 -0.13 2.16 8.59
CA SER A 43 -0.53 2.89 7.39
C SER A 43 0.43 4.01 7.02
N LEU A 44 0.85 4.85 7.96
CA LEU A 44 1.77 5.97 7.70
C LEU A 44 3.12 5.50 7.16
N THR A 45 3.56 4.31 7.59
CA THR A 45 4.85 3.71 7.19
C THR A 45 4.73 2.69 6.06
N ASP A 46 3.52 2.42 5.52
CA ASP A 46 3.33 1.52 4.38
C ASP A 46 3.86 2.18 3.10
N PRO A 47 4.86 1.57 2.42
CA PRO A 47 5.41 2.12 1.18
C PRO A 47 4.38 2.35 0.08
N SER A 48 3.25 1.64 0.10
CA SER A 48 2.17 1.80 -0.88
C SER A 48 1.47 3.17 -0.79
N TYR A 49 1.67 3.95 0.29
CA TYR A 49 1.19 5.34 0.39
C TYR A 49 2.17 6.39 -0.15
N PHE A 50 3.30 5.99 -0.72
CA PHE A 50 4.23 6.96 -1.31
C PHE A 50 3.55 7.77 -2.42
N GLY A 51 3.72 9.10 -2.39
CA GLY A 51 3.05 10.03 -3.30
C GLY A 51 1.61 10.41 -2.90
N GLN A 52 1.14 10.00 -1.72
CA GLN A 52 -0.23 10.22 -1.26
C GLN A 52 -0.29 10.98 0.08
N ILE A 53 -1.28 11.86 0.21
CA ILE A 53 -1.68 12.47 1.49
C ILE A 53 -2.76 11.57 2.09
N LEU A 54 -2.47 11.01 3.27
CA LEU A 54 -3.32 10.02 3.91
C LEU A 54 -4.29 10.65 4.90
N MET A 55 -5.58 10.48 4.66
CA MET A 55 -6.64 10.91 5.56
C MET A 55 -7.25 9.72 6.31
N PHE A 56 -7.31 9.80 7.64
CA PHE A 56 -8.01 8.82 8.47
C PHE A 56 -9.48 9.21 8.64
N THR A 57 -10.39 8.26 8.35
CA THR A 57 -11.83 8.47 8.57
C THR A 57 -12.23 8.19 10.02
N PHE A 58 -11.45 7.36 10.73
CA PHE A 58 -11.62 7.18 12.17
C PHE A 58 -11.29 8.50 12.87
N PRO A 59 -12.18 9.00 13.78
CA PRO A 59 -12.10 10.37 14.23
C PRO A 59 -10.80 10.72 14.95
N GLN A 60 -10.23 9.80 15.73
CA GLN A 60 -9.05 10.07 16.55
C GLN A 60 -7.96 9.05 16.28
N ILE A 61 -6.73 9.52 16.02
CA ILE A 61 -5.53 8.69 15.94
C ILE A 61 -4.55 9.07 17.08
N GLY A 62 -3.53 8.22 17.28
CA GLY A 62 -2.48 8.48 18.28
C GLY A 62 -2.78 7.98 19.69
N ASN A 63 -3.94 7.38 19.96
CA ASN A 63 -4.40 6.99 21.29
C ASN A 63 -3.54 5.93 22.02
N TYR A 64 -2.85 5.06 21.29
CA TYR A 64 -1.92 4.09 21.87
C TYR A 64 -0.43 4.46 21.68
N GLY A 65 -0.15 5.70 21.22
CA GLY A 65 1.21 6.19 21.03
C GLY A 65 1.85 5.67 19.73
N VAL A 66 3.17 5.80 19.65
CA VAL A 66 3.97 5.36 18.50
C VAL A 66 4.89 4.24 18.92
N ASP A 67 4.66 3.03 18.39
CA ASP A 67 5.54 1.88 18.56
C ASP A 67 6.20 1.53 17.22
N ARG A 68 7.55 1.57 17.20
CA ARG A 68 8.34 1.25 16.00
C ARG A 68 8.22 -0.21 15.56
N GLN A 69 7.76 -1.12 16.42
CA GLN A 69 7.49 -2.50 16.06
C GLN A 69 6.34 -2.63 15.06
N ASN A 70 5.46 -1.63 15.02
CA ASN A 70 4.35 -1.58 14.07
C ASN A 70 4.73 -0.99 12.71
N PHE A 71 5.94 -0.48 12.54
CA PHE A 71 6.37 0.15 11.29
C PHE A 71 6.52 -0.88 10.17
N GLN A 72 5.97 -0.55 9.01
CA GLN A 72 6.08 -1.36 7.80
C GLN A 72 7.31 -1.01 6.95
N ASN A 73 7.90 0.17 7.19
CA ASN A 73 9.16 0.65 6.64
C ASN A 73 9.90 1.44 7.72
N ASP A 74 11.19 1.71 7.54
CA ASP A 74 11.98 2.52 8.49
C ASP A 74 11.58 3.99 8.51
N LYS A 75 10.88 4.45 7.45
CA LYS A 75 10.43 5.83 7.27
C LYS A 75 8.91 5.89 7.15
N VAL A 76 8.34 7.04 7.45
CA VAL A 76 6.98 7.39 7.03
C VAL A 76 6.97 7.54 5.51
N CYS A 77 6.02 6.89 4.85
CA CYS A 77 5.92 6.86 3.39
C CYS A 77 4.80 7.76 2.86
N ALA A 78 3.75 8.00 3.67
CA ALA A 78 2.74 8.98 3.35
C ALA A 78 3.33 10.41 3.36
N LEU A 79 2.94 11.24 2.40
CA LEU A 79 3.43 12.63 2.28
C LEU A 79 2.92 13.55 3.39
N GLY A 80 1.74 13.27 3.94
CA GLY A 80 1.13 14.01 5.01
C GLY A 80 -0.02 13.22 5.64
N CYS A 81 -0.45 13.66 6.82
CA CYS A 81 -1.52 13.01 7.58
C CYS A 81 -2.66 13.99 7.84
N ILE A 82 -3.89 13.57 7.53
CA ILE A 82 -5.10 14.33 7.85
C ILE A 82 -5.99 13.50 8.75
N THR A 83 -6.45 14.08 9.84
CA THR A 83 -7.36 13.43 10.79
C THR A 83 -8.31 14.47 11.40
N LYS A 84 -9.40 14.00 11.99
CA LYS A 84 -10.28 14.91 12.73
C LYS A 84 -9.64 15.37 14.04
N GLU A 85 -9.04 14.43 14.78
CA GLU A 85 -8.41 14.67 16.08
C GLU A 85 -7.17 13.81 16.27
N ILE A 86 -6.20 14.31 17.03
CA ILE A 86 -5.07 13.52 17.55
C ILE A 86 -5.18 13.39 19.08
N CYS A 87 -4.75 12.25 19.60
CA CYS A 87 -4.71 12.02 21.04
C CYS A 87 -3.49 12.73 21.64
N GLU A 88 -3.72 13.77 22.47
CA GLU A 88 -2.66 14.52 23.12
C GLU A 88 -2.02 13.75 24.30
N LYS A 89 -2.76 12.83 24.91
CA LYS A 89 -2.29 12.01 26.04
C LYS A 89 -2.46 10.53 25.72
N PRO A 90 -1.55 9.97 24.90
CA PRO A 90 -1.64 8.57 24.52
C PRO A 90 -1.34 7.63 25.70
N ALA A 91 -1.77 6.38 25.56
CA ALA A 91 -1.49 5.31 26.53
C ALA A 91 0.01 4.99 26.66
N ALA A 92 0.80 5.22 25.58
CA ALA A 92 2.24 5.04 25.54
C ALA A 92 2.93 6.21 24.82
N GLN A 93 4.20 6.44 25.10
CA GLN A 93 5.04 7.47 24.47
C GLN A 93 5.95 6.85 23.39
N PRO A 94 6.37 7.63 22.36
CA PRO A 94 6.03 9.04 22.13
C PRO A 94 4.58 9.22 21.63
N SER A 95 4.05 10.45 21.74
CA SER A 95 2.78 10.83 21.12
C SER A 95 2.96 10.95 19.60
N ILE A 96 1.85 10.89 18.84
CA ILE A 96 1.91 11.11 17.40
C ILE A 96 2.38 12.53 17.05
N ARG A 97 2.02 13.53 17.87
CA ARG A 97 2.48 14.92 17.70
C ARG A 97 4.00 15.01 17.81
N SER A 98 4.59 14.54 18.92
CA SER A 98 6.07 14.56 19.08
C SER A 98 6.77 13.74 18.01
N PHE A 99 6.21 12.60 17.60
CA PHE A 99 6.76 11.81 16.53
C PHE A 99 6.79 12.58 15.18
N PHE A 100 5.75 13.34 14.86
CA PHE A 100 5.70 14.16 13.64
C PHE A 100 6.72 15.30 13.70
N GLU A 101 6.84 15.97 14.84
CA GLU A 101 7.85 17.05 15.07
C GLU A 101 9.27 16.50 14.91
N GLU A 102 9.60 15.41 15.58
CA GLU A 102 10.94 14.79 15.55
C GLU A 102 11.35 14.27 14.17
N ASN A 103 10.36 13.87 13.33
CA ASN A 103 10.62 13.31 12.01
C ASN A 103 10.30 14.29 10.87
N SER A 104 10.08 15.58 11.17
CA SER A 104 9.79 16.63 10.19
C SER A 104 8.61 16.30 9.27
N LEU A 105 7.52 15.77 9.86
CA LEU A 105 6.32 15.36 9.13
C LEU A 105 5.25 16.45 9.19
N LEU A 106 4.37 16.44 8.19
CA LEU A 106 3.27 17.38 8.04
C LEU A 106 1.94 16.72 8.41
N GLY A 107 1.19 17.35 9.28
CA GLY A 107 -0.11 16.87 9.70
C GLY A 107 -1.14 17.98 9.83
N MET A 108 -2.41 17.62 9.66
CA MET A 108 -3.56 18.51 9.81
C MET A 108 -4.68 17.85 10.58
N THR A 109 -5.27 18.59 11.51
CA THR A 109 -6.42 18.16 12.32
C THR A 109 -7.50 19.25 12.34
N GLY A 110 -8.64 18.99 12.98
CA GLY A 110 -9.73 19.96 13.11
C GLY A 110 -10.61 20.10 11.87
N VAL A 111 -10.50 19.18 10.89
CA VAL A 111 -11.27 19.22 9.63
C VAL A 111 -12.39 18.19 9.61
N ASP A 112 -13.40 18.43 8.79
CA ASP A 112 -14.49 17.47 8.52
C ASP A 112 -14.01 16.36 7.56
N THR A 113 -13.32 15.35 8.12
CA THR A 113 -12.84 14.19 7.37
C THR A 113 -13.99 13.39 6.75
N ARG A 114 -15.21 13.42 7.34
CA ARG A 114 -16.38 12.75 6.77
C ARG A 114 -16.82 13.41 5.46
N SER A 115 -16.90 14.72 5.43
CA SER A 115 -17.24 15.47 4.21
C SER A 115 -16.22 15.24 3.10
N LEU A 116 -14.91 15.30 3.42
CA LEU A 116 -13.83 15.01 2.49
C LEU A 116 -13.87 13.55 1.97
N THR A 117 -14.19 12.59 2.84
CA THR A 117 -14.37 11.18 2.45
C THR A 117 -15.53 11.00 1.47
N ILE A 118 -16.69 11.63 1.74
CA ILE A 118 -17.84 11.59 0.85
C ILE A 118 -17.47 12.20 -0.51
N LYS A 119 -16.77 13.34 -0.51
CA LYS A 119 -16.30 14.01 -1.72
C LYS A 119 -15.38 13.08 -2.54
N THR A 120 -14.37 12.49 -1.93
CA THR A 120 -13.44 11.57 -2.60
C THR A 120 -14.17 10.33 -3.14
N ARG A 121 -15.14 9.81 -2.40
CA ARG A 121 -15.97 8.68 -2.86
C ARG A 121 -16.82 9.04 -4.08
N VAL A 122 -17.38 10.25 -4.11
CA VAL A 122 -18.29 10.70 -5.18
C VAL A 122 -17.52 11.12 -6.44
N HIS A 123 -16.39 11.80 -6.28
CA HIS A 123 -15.65 12.39 -7.42
C HIS A 123 -14.40 11.58 -7.80
N GLY A 124 -13.94 10.67 -6.96
CA GLY A 124 -12.67 9.95 -7.09
C GLY A 124 -11.55 10.56 -6.25
N THR A 125 -10.42 9.88 -6.19
CA THR A 125 -9.18 10.47 -5.65
C THR A 125 -8.79 11.69 -6.46
N MET A 126 -8.27 12.71 -5.79
CA MET A 126 -7.91 13.98 -6.42
C MET A 126 -6.56 14.46 -5.92
N ARG A 127 -5.89 15.30 -6.71
CA ARG A 127 -4.67 15.97 -6.28
C ARG A 127 -4.99 16.98 -5.19
N ALA A 128 -4.16 16.98 -4.18
CA ALA A 128 -4.27 17.89 -3.05
C ALA A 128 -2.92 18.41 -2.62
N ALA A 129 -2.90 19.54 -1.93
CA ALA A 129 -1.72 20.08 -1.27
C ALA A 129 -2.04 20.43 0.17
N LEU A 130 -1.19 19.99 1.08
CA LEU A 130 -1.22 20.31 2.50
C LEU A 130 -0.14 21.34 2.78
N VAL A 131 -0.53 22.51 3.29
CA VAL A 131 0.38 23.58 3.74
C VAL A 131 0.17 23.78 5.23
N VAL A 132 1.22 23.59 6.01
CA VAL A 132 1.23 23.78 7.47
C VAL A 132 2.03 25.05 7.78
N GLY A 133 1.48 25.92 8.63
CA GLY A 133 2.01 27.26 8.91
C GLY A 133 1.29 28.37 8.15
N SER A 134 0.27 28.05 7.34
CA SER A 134 -0.48 29.01 6.54
C SER A 134 -1.97 28.64 6.46
N ASP A 135 -2.82 29.62 6.16
CA ASP A 135 -4.24 29.48 5.83
C ASP A 135 -4.57 29.97 4.40
N ASP A 136 -3.55 30.18 3.56
CA ASP A 136 -3.70 30.62 2.17
C ASP A 136 -4.27 29.48 1.30
N GLY A 137 -5.61 29.47 1.17
CA GLY A 137 -6.32 28.46 0.39
C GLY A 137 -6.04 28.53 -1.10
N ASP A 138 -5.90 29.74 -1.66
CA ASP A 138 -5.62 29.93 -3.10
C ASP A 138 -4.23 29.40 -3.47
N TYR A 139 -3.26 29.61 -2.61
CA TYR A 139 -1.93 29.05 -2.77
C TYR A 139 -1.97 27.52 -2.74
N ALA A 140 -2.61 26.93 -1.74
CA ALA A 140 -2.72 25.46 -1.61
C ALA A 140 -3.43 24.83 -2.82
N VAL A 141 -4.52 25.44 -3.32
CA VAL A 141 -5.21 25.01 -4.54
C VAL A 141 -4.30 25.10 -5.77
N SER A 142 -3.53 26.20 -5.90
CA SER A 142 -2.58 26.37 -7.00
C SER A 142 -1.50 25.26 -6.99
N LEU A 143 -0.99 24.91 -5.81
CA LEU A 143 -0.02 23.84 -5.62
C LEU A 143 -0.61 22.47 -5.98
N ALA A 144 -1.82 22.16 -5.52
CA ALA A 144 -2.53 20.93 -5.85
C ALA A 144 -2.71 20.74 -7.37
N ARG A 145 -3.05 21.81 -8.10
CA ARG A 145 -3.25 21.77 -9.56
C ARG A 145 -1.96 21.55 -10.35
N LYS A 146 -0.80 21.96 -9.82
CA LYS A 146 0.51 21.77 -10.45
C LYS A 146 1.11 20.38 -10.20
N THR A 147 0.59 19.68 -9.19
CA THR A 147 1.10 18.35 -8.81
C THR A 147 0.76 17.30 -9.89
N PRO A 148 1.69 16.42 -10.27
CA PRO A 148 1.39 15.32 -11.19
C PRO A 148 0.39 14.33 -10.55
N THR A 149 -0.32 13.58 -11.38
CA THR A 149 -1.18 12.49 -10.90
C THR A 149 -0.32 11.28 -10.48
N ILE A 150 -0.90 10.37 -9.70
CA ILE A 150 -0.18 9.14 -9.30
C ILE A 150 0.23 8.27 -10.50
N SER A 151 -0.47 8.37 -11.63
CA SER A 151 -0.12 7.66 -12.86
C SER A 151 0.96 8.37 -13.70
N ASP A 152 1.29 9.62 -13.39
CA ASP A 152 2.34 10.38 -14.08
C ASP A 152 3.72 10.21 -13.41
N ILE A 153 3.78 9.61 -12.22
CA ILE A 153 5.01 9.39 -11.47
C ILE A 153 5.35 7.90 -11.38
N VAL A 154 6.62 7.58 -11.20
CA VAL A 154 7.13 6.21 -11.00
C VAL A 154 7.68 6.11 -9.58
N PRO A 155 6.86 5.82 -8.56
CA PRO A 155 7.29 5.88 -7.16
C PRO A 155 8.07 4.64 -6.69
N ILE A 156 8.02 3.52 -7.40
CA ILE A 156 8.67 2.26 -7.01
C ILE A 156 10.18 2.41 -6.72
N PRO A 157 10.98 3.12 -7.54
CA PRO A 157 12.41 3.30 -7.28
C PRO A 157 12.74 3.97 -5.93
N GLU A 158 11.80 4.77 -5.39
CA GLU A 158 11.99 5.49 -4.11
C GLU A 158 11.77 4.60 -2.88
N VAL A 159 11.06 3.49 -3.04
CA VAL A 159 10.67 2.58 -1.97
C VAL A 159 11.29 1.19 -2.07
N SER A 160 11.77 0.80 -3.24
CA SER A 160 12.48 -0.46 -3.47
C SER A 160 13.90 -0.42 -2.91
N CYS A 161 14.45 -1.56 -2.53
CA CYS A 161 15.86 -1.67 -2.16
C CYS A 161 16.76 -1.26 -3.34
N ARG A 162 17.90 -0.64 -3.04
CA ARG A 162 18.83 -0.18 -4.08
C ARG A 162 19.75 -1.27 -4.59
N GLN A 163 20.00 -2.29 -3.79
CA GLN A 163 20.86 -3.43 -4.09
C GLN A 163 20.26 -4.71 -3.54
N PRO A 164 20.51 -5.86 -4.17
CA PRO A 164 20.11 -7.14 -3.62
C PRO A 164 20.67 -7.36 -2.22
N TYR A 165 19.88 -7.99 -1.36
CA TYR A 165 20.30 -8.40 -0.02
C TYR A 165 19.70 -9.76 0.35
N HIS A 166 20.30 -10.42 1.35
CA HIS A 166 19.92 -11.74 1.79
C HIS A 166 19.52 -11.72 3.27
N ILE A 167 18.41 -12.40 3.59
CA ILE A 167 17.99 -12.65 4.96
C ILE A 167 17.93 -14.17 5.12
N ALA A 168 18.88 -14.71 5.91
CA ALA A 168 19.02 -16.13 6.09
C ALA A 168 17.79 -16.76 6.76
N GLY A 169 17.32 -17.87 6.21
CA GLY A 169 16.29 -18.74 6.76
C GLY A 169 16.77 -20.18 6.82
N SER A 170 15.94 -21.07 7.37
CA SER A 170 16.30 -22.49 7.54
C SER A 170 15.66 -23.43 6.51
N GLY A 171 14.84 -22.89 5.61
CA GLY A 171 14.04 -23.70 4.67
C GLY A 171 14.19 -23.27 3.22
N LYS A 172 13.08 -23.17 2.53
CA LYS A 172 12.99 -22.89 1.09
C LYS A 172 13.55 -21.52 0.72
N ARG A 173 14.28 -21.48 -0.38
CA ARG A 173 14.85 -20.24 -0.92
C ARG A 173 13.79 -19.50 -1.73
N ILE A 174 13.50 -18.29 -1.32
CA ILE A 174 12.50 -17.43 -1.96
C ILE A 174 13.20 -16.20 -2.53
N ALA A 175 13.17 -16.06 -3.85
CA ALA A 175 13.52 -14.80 -4.47
C ALA A 175 12.37 -13.81 -4.27
N VAL A 176 12.67 -12.59 -3.89
CA VAL A 176 11.67 -11.53 -3.63
C VAL A 176 11.97 -10.36 -4.53
N ILE A 177 11.02 -9.94 -5.37
CA ILE A 177 11.09 -8.66 -6.07
C ILE A 177 10.47 -7.60 -5.15
N ASP A 178 11.29 -6.64 -4.75
CA ASP A 178 10.91 -5.54 -3.86
C ASP A 178 10.38 -4.37 -4.68
N LEU A 179 9.05 -4.21 -4.67
CA LEU A 179 8.35 -3.05 -5.26
C LEU A 179 7.96 -2.00 -4.19
N GLY A 180 8.40 -2.20 -2.95
CA GLY A 180 8.02 -1.47 -1.76
C GLY A 180 7.50 -2.43 -0.68
N ILE A 181 8.29 -3.48 -0.37
CA ILE A 181 7.89 -4.57 0.52
C ILE A 181 7.67 -4.08 1.95
N LYS A 182 6.59 -4.53 2.57
CA LYS A 182 6.33 -4.30 3.99
C LYS A 182 7.11 -5.27 4.87
N LYS A 183 7.60 -4.79 6.03
CA LYS A 183 8.31 -5.61 7.02
C LYS A 183 7.51 -6.86 7.43
N ASN A 184 6.19 -6.75 7.52
CA ASN A 184 5.36 -7.89 7.90
C ASN A 184 5.28 -8.98 6.83
N MET A 185 5.44 -8.67 5.55
CA MET A 185 5.59 -9.70 4.50
C MET A 185 6.88 -10.49 4.71
N ILE A 186 7.99 -9.79 4.95
CA ILE A 186 9.27 -10.41 5.28
C ILE A 186 9.13 -11.30 6.53
N ALA A 187 8.53 -10.77 7.59
CA ALA A 187 8.30 -11.51 8.82
C ALA A 187 7.44 -12.76 8.63
N SER A 188 6.38 -12.68 7.80
CA SER A 188 5.50 -13.81 7.49
C SER A 188 6.20 -14.92 6.70
N LEU A 189 7.10 -14.57 5.78
CA LEU A 189 7.93 -15.53 5.05
C LEU A 189 8.99 -16.17 5.97
N LEU A 190 9.70 -15.38 6.78
CA LEU A 190 10.71 -15.85 7.72
C LEU A 190 10.12 -16.78 8.80
N LYS A 191 8.93 -16.46 9.32
CA LYS A 191 8.19 -17.28 10.30
C LYS A 191 7.97 -18.71 9.82
N ARG A 192 7.95 -18.91 8.49
CA ARG A 192 7.79 -20.22 7.83
C ARG A 192 9.11 -20.83 7.34
N GLY A 193 10.23 -20.23 7.77
CA GLY A 193 11.58 -20.72 7.46
C GLY A 193 12.12 -20.24 6.11
N GLY A 194 11.47 -19.29 5.44
CA GLY A 194 11.93 -18.78 4.14
C GLY A 194 13.36 -18.23 4.20
N ASP A 195 14.23 -18.66 3.28
CA ASP A 195 15.58 -18.12 3.02
C ASP A 195 15.42 -17.07 1.91
N LEU A 196 15.47 -15.75 2.27
CA LEU A 196 15.02 -14.69 1.39
C LEU A 196 16.16 -14.01 0.65
N HIS A 197 16.13 -14.05 -0.68
CA HIS A 197 16.98 -13.27 -1.57
C HIS A 197 16.16 -12.12 -2.17
N VAL A 198 16.33 -10.91 -1.62
CA VAL A 198 15.54 -9.74 -1.99
C VAL A 198 16.28 -8.96 -3.08
N PHE A 199 15.58 -8.68 -4.16
CA PHE A 199 16.09 -7.98 -5.34
C PHE A 199 15.34 -6.67 -5.55
N PRO A 200 15.97 -5.64 -6.11
CA PRO A 200 15.31 -4.39 -6.49
C PRO A 200 14.31 -4.60 -7.64
N TYR A 201 13.42 -3.63 -7.80
CA TYR A 201 12.33 -3.63 -8.79
C TYR A 201 12.77 -3.87 -10.24
N ASN A 202 14.00 -3.49 -10.60
CA ASN A 202 14.57 -3.56 -11.96
C ASN A 202 15.47 -4.78 -12.19
N THR A 203 15.35 -5.81 -11.34
CA THR A 203 16.10 -7.06 -11.48
C THR A 203 15.68 -7.82 -12.75
N THR A 204 16.60 -8.61 -13.32
CA THR A 204 16.33 -9.48 -14.48
C THR A 204 16.00 -10.92 -14.05
N ALA A 205 15.34 -11.68 -14.92
CA ALA A 205 15.05 -13.09 -14.69
C ALA A 205 16.33 -13.91 -14.45
N ASP A 206 17.41 -13.64 -15.18
CA ASP A 206 18.69 -14.32 -14.99
C ASP A 206 19.28 -14.08 -13.59
N GLN A 207 19.17 -12.85 -13.07
CA GLN A 207 19.62 -12.52 -11.71
C GLN A 207 18.80 -13.28 -10.65
N VAL A 208 17.47 -13.38 -10.86
CA VAL A 208 16.60 -14.19 -9.98
C VAL A 208 16.98 -15.66 -10.05
N LEU A 209 17.12 -16.23 -11.23
CA LEU A 209 17.45 -17.66 -11.43
C LEU A 209 18.85 -18.01 -10.92
N ALA A 210 19.80 -17.07 -10.93
CA ALA A 210 21.16 -17.28 -10.44
C ALA A 210 21.20 -17.70 -8.96
N CYS A 211 20.23 -17.27 -8.14
CA CYS A 211 20.16 -17.71 -6.75
C CYS A 211 19.46 -19.08 -6.57
N LYS A 212 18.99 -19.72 -7.67
CA LYS A 212 18.29 -21.02 -7.68
C LYS A 212 17.12 -21.05 -6.67
N PRO A 213 16.14 -20.19 -6.80
CA PRO A 213 15.03 -20.10 -5.86
C PRO A 213 14.04 -21.26 -6.04
N ASP A 214 13.39 -21.66 -4.94
CA ASP A 214 12.24 -22.56 -4.96
C ASP A 214 10.95 -21.86 -5.38
N ALA A 215 10.89 -20.53 -5.21
CA ALA A 215 9.77 -19.69 -5.63
C ALA A 215 10.18 -18.23 -5.83
N LEU A 216 9.37 -17.50 -6.60
CA LEU A 216 9.38 -16.04 -6.67
C LEU A 216 8.22 -15.44 -5.86
N PHE A 217 8.53 -14.47 -5.03
CA PHE A 217 7.54 -13.65 -4.34
C PHE A 217 7.61 -12.21 -4.85
N VAL A 218 6.48 -11.65 -5.29
CA VAL A 218 6.38 -10.27 -5.79
C VAL A 218 5.60 -9.44 -4.78
N SER A 219 6.25 -8.41 -4.26
CA SER A 219 5.72 -7.65 -3.14
C SER A 219 4.62 -6.65 -3.54
N ASN A 220 4.06 -5.98 -2.53
CA ASN A 220 3.26 -4.76 -2.68
C ASN A 220 4.13 -3.59 -3.15
N GLY A 221 3.49 -2.49 -3.54
CA GLY A 221 4.16 -1.26 -3.92
C GLY A 221 3.20 -0.12 -4.26
N PRO A 222 3.70 1.12 -4.37
CA PRO A 222 2.93 2.30 -4.74
C PRO A 222 2.80 2.49 -6.25
N GLY A 223 1.85 3.33 -6.66
CA GLY A 223 1.73 3.86 -8.01
C GLY A 223 0.87 3.03 -8.96
N ASP A 224 1.01 3.33 -10.25
CA ASP A 224 0.34 2.63 -11.33
C ASP A 224 1.13 1.37 -11.71
N PRO A 225 0.53 0.16 -11.65
CA PRO A 225 1.23 -1.08 -11.99
C PRO A 225 1.80 -1.10 -13.41
N LYS A 226 1.21 -0.35 -14.34
CA LYS A 226 1.70 -0.23 -15.73
C LYS A 226 3.08 0.45 -15.82
N GLN A 227 3.49 1.18 -14.79
CA GLN A 227 4.81 1.80 -14.70
C GLN A 227 5.91 0.82 -14.23
N ALA A 228 5.55 -0.33 -13.67
CA ALA A 228 6.50 -1.34 -13.19
C ALA A 228 7.05 -2.23 -14.32
N THR A 229 7.48 -1.63 -15.43
CA THR A 229 7.82 -2.31 -16.69
C THR A 229 8.92 -3.36 -16.55
N ASP A 230 9.94 -3.10 -15.72
CA ASP A 230 11.02 -4.06 -15.48
C ASP A 230 10.55 -5.29 -14.71
N ALA A 231 9.74 -5.09 -13.65
CA ALA A 231 9.16 -6.19 -12.89
C ALA A 231 8.21 -7.03 -13.77
N ILE A 232 7.35 -6.39 -14.59
CA ILE A 232 6.45 -7.06 -15.53
C ILE A 232 7.25 -7.93 -16.51
N ARG A 233 8.36 -7.41 -17.07
CA ARG A 233 9.24 -8.17 -17.97
C ARG A 233 9.88 -9.35 -17.26
N CYS A 234 10.47 -9.14 -16.09
CA CYS A 234 11.09 -10.17 -15.29
C CYS A 234 10.11 -11.31 -14.95
N ILE A 235 8.90 -10.96 -14.48
CA ILE A 235 7.86 -11.94 -14.16
C ILE A 235 7.45 -12.71 -15.40
N ARG A 236 7.24 -12.04 -16.55
CA ARG A 236 6.87 -12.68 -17.82
C ARG A 236 7.89 -13.72 -18.26
N GLU A 237 9.17 -13.43 -18.13
CA GLU A 237 10.26 -14.35 -18.44
C GLU A 237 10.31 -15.54 -17.49
N LEU A 238 9.85 -15.40 -16.25
CA LEU A 238 9.86 -16.45 -15.23
C LEU A 238 8.59 -17.31 -15.17
N LEU A 239 7.52 -16.91 -15.87
CA LEU A 239 6.27 -17.69 -15.92
C LEU A 239 6.52 -19.13 -16.38
N GLY A 240 6.00 -20.10 -15.62
CA GLY A 240 6.16 -21.52 -15.89
C GLY A 240 7.55 -22.11 -15.57
N GLN A 241 8.53 -21.31 -15.15
CA GLN A 241 9.85 -21.78 -14.73
C GLN A 241 9.94 -22.11 -13.24
N LEU A 242 9.19 -21.41 -12.42
CA LEU A 242 9.10 -21.61 -10.96
C LEU A 242 7.76 -21.10 -10.44
N PRO A 243 7.34 -21.54 -9.24
CA PRO A 243 6.14 -21.01 -8.60
C PRO A 243 6.27 -19.51 -8.32
N ILE A 244 5.23 -18.73 -8.67
CA ILE A 244 5.18 -17.27 -8.47
C ILE A 244 4.01 -16.91 -7.55
N PHE A 245 4.29 -16.08 -6.55
CA PHE A 245 3.31 -15.56 -5.62
C PHE A 245 3.36 -14.03 -5.59
N GLY A 246 2.19 -13.38 -5.64
CA GLY A 246 2.10 -11.92 -5.66
C GLY A 246 1.11 -11.36 -4.66
N ILE A 247 1.45 -10.25 -4.02
CA ILE A 247 0.56 -9.52 -3.11
C ILE A 247 0.40 -8.07 -3.59
N CYS A 248 -0.84 -7.60 -3.69
CA CYS A 248 -1.23 -6.22 -4.02
C CYS A 248 -0.66 -5.77 -5.38
N MET A 249 0.41 -4.96 -5.41
CA MET A 249 1.12 -4.64 -6.66
C MET A 249 1.57 -5.92 -7.38
N GLY A 250 2.04 -6.93 -6.62
CA GLY A 250 2.44 -8.23 -7.17
C GLY A 250 1.30 -8.96 -7.90
N ASN A 251 0.06 -8.85 -7.44
CA ASN A 251 -1.12 -9.34 -8.16
C ASN A 251 -1.31 -8.61 -9.50
N GLN A 252 -1.20 -7.29 -9.49
CA GLN A 252 -1.43 -6.43 -10.66
C GLN A 252 -0.36 -6.61 -11.74
N VAL A 253 0.92 -6.58 -11.35
CA VAL A 253 2.03 -6.77 -12.31
C VAL A 253 2.08 -8.20 -12.86
N SER A 254 1.63 -9.20 -12.09
CA SER A 254 1.49 -10.59 -12.57
C SER A 254 0.39 -10.70 -13.63
N ALA A 255 -0.74 -10.02 -13.47
CA ALA A 255 -1.77 -9.95 -14.49
C ALA A 255 -1.26 -9.30 -15.79
N LEU A 256 -0.51 -8.19 -15.68
CA LEU A 256 0.12 -7.51 -16.81
C LEU A 256 1.20 -8.39 -17.49
N ALA A 257 1.96 -9.16 -16.70
CA ALA A 257 2.95 -10.10 -17.24
C ALA A 257 2.32 -11.22 -18.07
N LEU A 258 1.11 -11.67 -17.72
CA LEU A 258 0.30 -12.61 -18.48
C LEU A 258 -0.32 -12.02 -19.75
N GLY A 259 -0.28 -10.70 -19.93
CA GLY A 259 -0.93 -10.00 -21.04
C GLY A 259 -2.34 -9.50 -20.73
N GLY A 260 -2.77 -9.60 -19.47
CA GLY A 260 -3.98 -8.98 -18.96
C GLY A 260 -3.85 -7.46 -18.79
N ASP A 261 -4.86 -6.82 -18.20
CA ASP A 261 -4.92 -5.38 -18.01
C ASP A 261 -5.36 -5.01 -16.57
N THR A 262 -5.05 -3.78 -16.18
CA THR A 262 -5.44 -3.17 -14.91
C THR A 262 -6.11 -1.82 -15.14
N TYR A 263 -6.98 -1.42 -14.23
CA TYR A 263 -7.66 -0.14 -14.29
C TYR A 263 -7.64 0.58 -12.95
N LYS A 264 -7.70 1.92 -12.99
CA LYS A 264 -7.77 2.75 -11.78
C LYS A 264 -9.18 2.70 -11.19
N LEU A 265 -9.27 2.38 -9.91
CA LEU A 265 -10.51 2.48 -9.14
C LEU A 265 -10.81 3.95 -8.84
N LYS A 266 -12.08 4.29 -8.71
CA LYS A 266 -12.51 5.67 -8.46
C LYS A 266 -11.89 6.25 -7.20
N PHE A 267 -11.88 5.50 -6.09
CA PHE A 267 -11.30 5.91 -4.81
C PHE A 267 -10.44 4.82 -4.14
N GLY A 268 -10.34 3.64 -4.77
CA GLY A 268 -9.57 2.52 -4.26
C GLY A 268 -10.16 1.84 -3.02
N HIS A 269 -9.53 0.76 -2.60
CA HIS A 269 -9.84 0.07 -1.36
C HIS A 269 -8.72 0.32 -0.34
N ARG A 270 -9.05 1.01 0.76
CA ARG A 270 -8.11 1.31 1.84
C ARG A 270 -8.79 1.19 3.19
N GLY A 271 -8.36 0.20 3.96
CA GLY A 271 -8.92 -0.12 5.27
C GLY A 271 -8.69 -1.55 5.66
N ALA A 272 -9.04 -1.88 6.90
CA ALA A 272 -8.92 -3.22 7.48
C ALA A 272 -10.28 -3.94 7.61
N ASN A 273 -11.26 -3.50 6.83
CA ASN A 273 -12.67 -3.91 6.93
C ASN A 273 -13.28 -4.28 5.56
N GLN A 274 -12.45 -4.73 4.61
CA GLN A 274 -12.88 -5.06 3.26
C GLN A 274 -13.26 -6.55 3.16
N PRO A 275 -14.54 -6.88 2.87
CA PRO A 275 -14.97 -8.26 2.75
C PRO A 275 -14.60 -8.83 1.37
N VAL A 276 -13.94 -9.98 1.38
CA VAL A 276 -13.51 -10.69 0.18
C VAL A 276 -14.05 -12.11 0.20
N ARG A 277 -14.68 -12.53 -0.90
CA ARG A 277 -15.19 -13.89 -1.08
C ARG A 277 -14.14 -14.74 -1.79
N PHE A 278 -13.79 -15.87 -1.18
CA PHE A 278 -12.96 -16.90 -1.80
C PHE A 278 -13.79 -17.81 -2.72
N LYS A 279 -13.14 -18.45 -3.68
CA LYS A 279 -13.79 -19.32 -4.69
C LYS A 279 -14.64 -20.46 -4.12
N ASP A 280 -14.42 -20.86 -2.85
CA ASP A 280 -15.25 -21.87 -2.15
C ASP A 280 -16.47 -21.28 -1.42
N GLY A 281 -16.70 -19.97 -1.54
CA GLY A 281 -17.82 -19.26 -0.93
C GLY A 281 -17.54 -18.65 0.45
N ARG A 282 -16.45 -18.99 1.12
CA ARG A 282 -16.05 -18.35 2.39
C ARG A 282 -15.76 -16.87 2.19
N ILE A 283 -16.12 -16.08 3.20
CA ILE A 283 -15.84 -14.64 3.22
C ILE A 283 -14.81 -14.35 4.31
N PHE A 284 -13.77 -13.59 3.95
CA PHE A 284 -12.77 -13.07 4.86
C PHE A 284 -12.89 -11.55 4.94
N ILE A 285 -12.65 -10.99 6.11
CA ILE A 285 -12.44 -9.55 6.25
C ILE A 285 -10.94 -9.31 6.10
N THR A 286 -10.57 -8.41 5.18
CA THR A 286 -9.19 -8.21 4.77
C THR A 286 -8.73 -6.78 4.97
N THR A 287 -7.42 -6.62 5.11
CA THR A 287 -6.74 -5.33 5.01
C THR A 287 -6.39 -5.05 3.56
N GLN A 288 -6.70 -3.84 3.07
CA GLN A 288 -6.42 -3.45 1.70
C GLN A 288 -5.84 -2.03 1.64
N ASN A 289 -4.97 -1.81 0.67
CA ASN A 289 -4.45 -0.50 0.30
C ASN A 289 -4.04 -0.51 -1.17
N HIS A 290 -5.00 -0.29 -2.06
CA HIS A 290 -4.72 -0.21 -3.50
C HIS A 290 -5.70 0.74 -4.22
N GLY A 291 -5.20 1.39 -5.28
CA GLY A 291 -5.96 2.29 -6.14
C GLY A 291 -6.26 1.71 -7.53
N PHE A 292 -5.71 0.53 -7.83
CA PHE A 292 -5.89 -0.16 -9.11
C PHE A 292 -6.41 -1.58 -8.87
N ALA A 293 -7.10 -2.14 -9.85
CA ALA A 293 -7.59 -3.51 -9.84
C ALA A 293 -7.30 -4.21 -11.17
N VAL A 294 -7.23 -5.53 -11.14
CA VAL A 294 -7.10 -6.36 -12.34
C VAL A 294 -8.45 -6.42 -13.07
N ASN A 295 -8.43 -6.24 -14.39
CA ASN A 295 -9.60 -6.46 -15.23
C ASN A 295 -9.78 -7.96 -15.46
N ALA A 296 -10.84 -8.56 -14.89
CA ALA A 296 -11.13 -9.98 -14.99
C ALA A 296 -11.24 -10.47 -16.45
N ASP A 297 -11.89 -9.67 -17.31
CA ASP A 297 -12.14 -10.02 -18.71
C ASP A 297 -10.88 -10.02 -19.57
N SER A 298 -9.80 -9.43 -19.08
CA SER A 298 -8.51 -9.37 -19.78
C SER A 298 -7.56 -10.53 -19.41
N LEU A 299 -7.90 -11.30 -18.39
CA LEU A 299 -7.06 -12.42 -17.97
C LEU A 299 -7.07 -13.51 -19.04
N PRO A 300 -5.89 -14.07 -19.43
CA PRO A 300 -5.82 -15.10 -20.46
C PRO A 300 -6.45 -16.41 -19.99
N GLU A 301 -6.73 -17.28 -20.97
CA GLU A 301 -7.22 -18.64 -20.72
C GLU A 301 -6.30 -19.40 -19.76
N GLY A 302 -6.87 -20.24 -18.90
CA GLY A 302 -6.17 -20.93 -17.82
C GLY A 302 -6.09 -20.13 -16.52
N SER A 303 -6.37 -18.82 -16.55
CA SER A 303 -6.43 -18.00 -15.34
C SER A 303 -7.81 -18.05 -14.70
N LYS A 304 -7.87 -18.18 -13.37
CA LYS A 304 -9.11 -18.26 -12.59
C LYS A 304 -9.11 -17.22 -11.48
N VAL A 305 -10.15 -16.40 -11.40
CA VAL A 305 -10.37 -15.50 -10.25
C VAL A 305 -10.64 -16.34 -9.01
N THR A 306 -9.82 -16.15 -7.98
CA THR A 306 -9.91 -16.91 -6.72
C THR A 306 -10.56 -16.13 -5.60
N TYR A 307 -10.42 -14.79 -5.63
CA TYR A 307 -11.01 -13.89 -4.65
C TYR A 307 -11.71 -12.73 -5.35
N THR A 308 -12.86 -12.33 -4.80
CA THR A 308 -13.68 -11.24 -5.32
C THR A 308 -14.13 -10.34 -4.16
N ASN A 309 -14.03 -9.03 -4.30
CA ASN A 309 -14.58 -8.09 -3.33
C ASN A 309 -16.10 -8.21 -3.27
N VAL A 310 -16.64 -8.33 -2.05
CA VAL A 310 -18.09 -8.53 -1.87
C VAL A 310 -18.89 -7.26 -2.17
N ASN A 311 -18.27 -6.07 -2.02
CA ASN A 311 -18.96 -4.80 -2.15
C ASN A 311 -19.15 -4.37 -3.61
N ASP A 312 -18.17 -4.62 -4.48
CA ASP A 312 -18.16 -4.08 -5.85
C ASP A 312 -17.77 -5.09 -6.93
N GLY A 313 -17.42 -6.33 -6.55
CA GLY A 313 -17.09 -7.39 -7.49
C GLY A 313 -15.70 -7.31 -8.11
N THR A 314 -14.82 -6.42 -7.66
CA THR A 314 -13.45 -6.33 -8.14
C THR A 314 -12.64 -7.60 -7.87
N VAL A 315 -11.67 -7.90 -8.74
CA VAL A 315 -10.75 -9.03 -8.57
C VAL A 315 -9.84 -8.77 -7.38
N GLU A 316 -9.88 -9.69 -6.42
CA GLU A 316 -9.06 -9.65 -5.19
C GLU A 316 -8.01 -10.76 -5.15
N GLY A 317 -7.86 -11.49 -6.23
CA GLY A 317 -6.85 -12.50 -6.44
C GLY A 317 -7.21 -13.43 -7.59
N PHE A 318 -6.19 -13.97 -8.22
CA PHE A 318 -6.34 -14.98 -9.27
C PHE A 318 -5.20 -16.00 -9.22
N GLU A 319 -5.40 -17.12 -9.87
CA GLU A 319 -4.39 -18.16 -10.05
C GLU A 319 -4.34 -18.62 -11.50
N ASN A 320 -3.17 -19.12 -11.91
CA ASN A 320 -2.99 -19.88 -13.13
C ASN A 320 -2.17 -21.14 -12.77
N GLU A 321 -2.85 -22.29 -12.72
CA GLU A 321 -2.25 -23.54 -12.24
C GLU A 321 -1.16 -24.06 -13.18
N ASP A 322 -1.33 -23.90 -14.49
CA ASP A 322 -0.37 -24.34 -15.51
C ASP A 322 0.97 -23.59 -15.41
N LEU A 323 0.91 -22.33 -14.98
CA LEU A 323 2.07 -21.46 -14.80
C LEU A 323 2.53 -21.37 -13.32
N CYS A 324 1.92 -22.15 -12.43
CA CYS A 324 2.20 -22.15 -10.99
C CYS A 324 2.11 -20.74 -10.36
N LEU A 325 1.16 -19.91 -10.83
CA LEU A 325 0.98 -18.53 -10.37
C LEU A 325 -0.21 -18.44 -9.41
N THR A 326 0.00 -17.77 -8.27
CA THR A 326 -1.05 -17.50 -7.27
C THR A 326 -0.88 -16.10 -6.70
N THR A 327 -1.93 -15.28 -6.76
CA THR A 327 -1.87 -13.90 -6.33
C THR A 327 -3.07 -13.49 -5.49
N VAL A 328 -2.88 -12.48 -4.64
CA VAL A 328 -3.94 -11.80 -3.89
C VAL A 328 -3.77 -10.29 -3.97
N GLN A 329 -4.88 -9.56 -4.02
CA GLN A 329 -4.88 -8.09 -4.06
C GLN A 329 -4.81 -7.48 -2.66
N PHE A 330 -5.45 -8.13 -1.69
CA PHE A 330 -5.44 -7.72 -0.29
C PHE A 330 -4.11 -8.07 0.40
N HIS A 331 -3.95 -7.63 1.64
CA HIS A 331 -2.75 -7.81 2.45
C HIS A 331 -2.95 -8.89 3.51
N PRO A 332 -2.58 -10.17 3.24
CA PRO A 332 -2.75 -11.27 4.20
C PRO A 332 -1.79 -11.16 5.40
N GLU A 333 -0.66 -10.45 5.27
CA GLU A 333 0.30 -10.18 6.33
C GLU A 333 -0.20 -9.13 7.35
N ALA A 334 -1.42 -8.67 7.21
CA ALA A 334 -2.00 -7.51 7.90
C ALA A 334 -1.63 -7.37 9.38
N HIS A 335 -1.10 -6.23 9.73
CA HIS A 335 -1.09 -5.69 11.07
C HIS A 335 -2.02 -4.45 11.10
N GLY A 336 -2.70 -4.23 12.22
CA GLY A 336 -3.78 -3.23 12.31
C GLY A 336 -5.13 -3.71 11.80
N GLY A 337 -5.23 -4.97 11.32
CA GLY A 337 -6.44 -5.60 10.80
C GLY A 337 -6.56 -7.09 11.11
N PRO A 338 -7.60 -7.77 10.57
CA PRO A 338 -7.80 -9.21 10.71
C PRO A 338 -6.63 -10.02 10.17
N ARG A 339 -6.30 -11.13 10.84
CA ARG A 339 -5.16 -12.01 10.49
C ARG A 339 -5.59 -13.35 9.89
N ASP A 340 -6.86 -13.54 9.63
CA ASP A 340 -7.44 -14.83 9.19
C ASP A 340 -6.84 -15.32 7.87
N THR A 341 -6.42 -14.39 7.01
CA THR A 341 -5.85 -14.70 5.70
C THR A 341 -4.34 -14.95 5.70
N GLU A 342 -3.61 -14.64 6.79
CA GLU A 342 -2.15 -14.83 6.86
C GLU A 342 -1.79 -16.30 6.65
N ALA A 343 -2.33 -17.19 7.50
CA ALA A 343 -2.08 -18.62 7.38
C ALA A 343 -2.62 -19.17 6.05
N HIS A 344 -3.81 -18.73 5.63
CA HIS A 344 -4.44 -19.19 4.40
C HIS A 344 -3.55 -18.96 3.17
N PHE A 345 -2.94 -17.79 3.03
CA PHE A 345 -2.07 -17.46 1.91
C PHE A 345 -0.64 -18.01 2.08
N PHE A 346 0.04 -17.65 3.17
CA PHE A 346 1.46 -18.00 3.32
C PHE A 346 1.69 -19.50 3.55
N ASP A 347 0.82 -20.20 4.30
CA ASP A 347 0.97 -21.65 4.45
C ASP A 347 0.65 -22.38 3.12
N SER A 348 -0.25 -21.83 2.29
CA SER A 348 -0.50 -22.36 0.94
C SER A 348 0.72 -22.20 0.05
N LEU A 349 1.42 -21.04 0.11
CA LEU A 349 2.67 -20.81 -0.60
C LEU A 349 3.69 -21.89 -0.26
N PHE A 350 3.99 -22.07 1.03
CA PHE A 350 5.00 -23.05 1.47
C PHE A 350 4.61 -24.50 1.16
N ARG A 351 3.31 -24.86 1.18
CA ARG A 351 2.86 -26.19 0.75
C ARG A 351 3.05 -26.44 -0.75
N ARG A 352 2.94 -25.42 -1.60
CA ARG A 352 3.12 -25.57 -3.06
C ARG A 352 4.57 -25.71 -3.48
N ILE A 353 5.52 -25.35 -2.61
CA ILE A 353 6.97 -25.45 -2.86
C ILE A 353 7.66 -26.51 -1.98
N ALA A 354 6.87 -27.27 -1.23
CA ALA A 354 7.35 -28.31 -0.30
C ALA A 354 8.11 -29.44 -0.98
#